data_a72e3d6ada1b58bfc37e3bad3e6e3ef9
#
_entry.id   a72e3d6ada1b58bfc37e3bad3e6e3ef9
#
_cell.length_a   1.000
_cell.length_b   1.000
_cell.length_c   1.000
_cell.angle_alpha   90.00
_cell.angle_beta   90.00
_cell.angle_gamma   90.00
#
_symmetry.space_group_name_H-M   'P 1'
#
loop_
_entity.id
_entity.type
_entity.pdbx_description
1 polymer ?
#
loop_
_entity_poly.entity_id
_entity_poly.type
_entity_poly.pdbx_seq_one_letter_code
_entity_poly.pdbx_strand_id
1 'polypeptide(L)'
;MLRNFIITTFSSFLLFTNVNAEKTTVFDFTDEEFKTLKVGKKYKGETTWTLGSNEKGNFIKAEAEGKGSGLGKEVLIDLSKTPFINITWKVEKDLSGIIENSKKGHDYAARVFVIKKTGSTALSNRAINYVFSSNNEVGKNWPSPYTKKSIDYVLSTTQENLDTWVTVKANVKEDFMKLHGINVEDISGVAIMTDTDNSKLKAISYYQDIYFSAE
;
A
#
# COMPACT_ATOMS: atom_id res chain seq x y z
N MET A 1 36.63 -38.32 56.52
CA MET A 1 35.54 -37.35 56.45
C MET A 1 35.49 -36.87 54.96
N LEU A 2 34.61 -37.47 54.13
CA LEU A 2 34.38 -37.03 52.76
C LEU A 2 33.16 -36.10 52.78
N ARG A 3 33.34 -34.85 52.30
CA ARG A 3 32.24 -33.88 52.10
C ARG A 3 31.75 -34.03 50.66
N ASN A 4 30.53 -34.54 50.51
CA ASN A 4 29.82 -34.54 49.22
C ASN A 4 29.38 -33.13 48.87
N PHE A 5 29.84 -32.61 47.72
CA PHE A 5 29.33 -31.40 47.07
C PHE A 5 28.18 -31.79 46.13
N ILE A 6 26.98 -31.37 46.44
CA ILE A 6 25.83 -31.50 45.54
C ILE A 6 25.85 -30.26 44.62
N ILE A 7 26.10 -30.48 43.36
CA ILE A 7 25.98 -29.43 42.32
C ILE A 7 24.55 -29.48 41.82
N THR A 8 23.75 -28.47 42.17
CA THR A 8 22.40 -28.28 41.66
C THR A 8 22.50 -27.48 40.36
N THR A 9 22.32 -28.16 39.23
CA THR A 9 22.21 -27.50 37.91
C THR A 9 20.84 -26.85 37.78
N PHE A 10 20.80 -25.52 37.77
CA PHE A 10 19.62 -24.73 37.43
C PHE A 10 19.46 -24.73 35.92
N SER A 11 18.53 -25.52 35.38
CA SER A 11 18.12 -25.50 33.99
C SER A 11 17.11 -24.37 33.82
N SER A 12 17.55 -23.23 33.28
CA SER A 12 16.65 -22.15 32.89
C SER A 12 15.91 -22.51 31.61
N PHE A 13 14.65 -22.86 31.72
CA PHE A 13 13.74 -23.03 30.59
C PHE A 13 13.39 -21.65 30.04
N LEU A 14 13.97 -21.28 28.94
CA LEU A 14 13.54 -20.12 28.12
C LEU A 14 12.21 -20.46 27.47
N LEU A 15 11.12 -19.96 28.02
CA LEU A 15 9.81 -19.97 27.40
C LEU A 15 9.84 -18.94 26.25
N PHE A 16 10.02 -19.41 25.02
CA PHE A 16 9.73 -18.60 23.82
C PHE A 16 8.21 -18.45 23.72
N THR A 17 7.67 -17.34 24.18
CA THR A 17 6.31 -16.95 23.84
C THR A 17 6.32 -16.53 22.38
N ASN A 18 5.68 -17.30 21.50
CA ASN A 18 5.34 -16.84 20.17
C ASN A 18 4.36 -15.66 20.32
N VAL A 19 4.87 -14.45 20.34
CA VAL A 19 4.06 -13.25 20.17
C VAL A 19 3.67 -13.25 18.69
N ASN A 20 2.43 -13.64 18.37
CA ASN A 20 1.88 -13.38 17.06
C ASN A 20 1.89 -11.87 16.87
N ALA A 21 2.74 -11.37 15.95
CA ALA A 21 2.78 -9.96 15.61
C ALA A 21 1.37 -9.51 15.19
N GLU A 22 0.88 -8.42 15.78
CA GLU A 22 -0.46 -7.89 15.47
C GLU A 22 -0.53 -7.55 13.98
N LYS A 23 -1.50 -8.14 13.26
CA LYS A 23 -1.72 -7.95 11.83
C LYS A 23 -3.17 -7.55 11.59
N THR A 24 -3.39 -6.46 10.85
CA THR A 24 -4.71 -6.01 10.41
C THR A 24 -4.78 -6.07 8.88
N THR A 25 -5.50 -7.04 8.34
CA THR A 25 -5.72 -7.18 6.88
C THR A 25 -6.63 -6.05 6.40
N VAL A 26 -6.19 -5.37 5.33
CA VAL A 26 -6.98 -4.34 4.65
C VAL A 26 -7.72 -4.94 3.46
N PHE A 27 -7.00 -5.62 2.56
CA PHE A 27 -7.58 -6.31 1.41
C PHE A 27 -7.12 -7.75 1.39
N ASP A 28 -8.06 -8.67 1.21
CA ASP A 28 -7.83 -10.11 1.00
C ASP A 28 -8.31 -10.60 -0.38
N PHE A 29 -8.97 -9.70 -1.14
CA PHE A 29 -9.46 -9.90 -2.50
C PHE A 29 -10.30 -11.19 -2.68
N THR A 30 -11.11 -11.52 -1.68
CA THR A 30 -12.14 -12.54 -1.81
C THR A 30 -13.33 -12.02 -2.64
N ASP A 31 -14.14 -12.92 -3.19
CA ASP A 31 -15.39 -12.56 -3.89
C ASP A 31 -16.36 -11.77 -2.99
N GLU A 32 -16.41 -12.12 -1.70
CA GLU A 32 -17.22 -11.44 -0.70
C GLU A 32 -16.73 -10.01 -0.47
N GLU A 33 -15.43 -9.85 -0.26
CA GLU A 33 -14.84 -8.51 -0.06
C GLU A 33 -15.05 -7.65 -1.30
N PHE A 34 -14.77 -8.16 -2.49
CA PHE A 34 -14.86 -7.41 -3.73
C PHE A 34 -16.23 -6.76 -3.94
N LYS A 35 -17.33 -7.45 -3.57
CA LYS A 35 -18.70 -6.91 -3.63
C LYS A 35 -18.92 -5.71 -2.71
N THR A 36 -18.10 -5.55 -1.67
CA THR A 36 -18.21 -4.46 -0.69
C THR A 36 -17.34 -3.26 -1.02
N LEU A 37 -16.36 -3.41 -1.90
CA LEU A 37 -15.45 -2.34 -2.26
C LEU A 37 -16.18 -1.21 -2.99
N LYS A 38 -15.88 0.02 -2.58
CA LYS A 38 -16.44 1.21 -3.21
C LYS A 38 -15.59 1.60 -4.41
N VAL A 39 -16.19 1.68 -5.58
CA VAL A 39 -15.55 2.27 -6.75
C VAL A 39 -15.42 3.76 -6.53
N GLY A 40 -14.19 4.25 -6.59
CA GLY A 40 -13.89 5.68 -6.49
C GLY A 40 -14.31 6.46 -7.73
N LYS A 41 -13.86 7.71 -7.83
CA LYS A 41 -14.11 8.53 -9.02
C LYS A 41 -13.56 7.86 -10.27
N LYS A 42 -14.38 7.80 -11.33
CA LYS A 42 -14.00 7.29 -12.64
C LYS A 42 -13.43 8.43 -13.49
N TYR A 43 -12.26 8.21 -14.06
CA TYR A 43 -11.57 9.16 -14.92
C TYR A 43 -11.60 8.64 -16.35
N LYS A 44 -12.46 9.24 -17.18
CA LYS A 44 -12.70 8.83 -18.59
C LYS A 44 -13.13 7.37 -18.77
N GLY A 45 -13.58 6.74 -17.73
CA GLY A 45 -14.01 5.34 -17.66
C GLY A 45 -13.49 4.65 -16.41
N GLU A 46 -13.82 3.39 -16.29
CA GLU A 46 -13.47 2.56 -15.15
C GLU A 46 -12.35 1.59 -15.52
N THR A 47 -11.39 1.43 -14.61
CA THR A 47 -10.40 0.35 -14.65
C THR A 47 -11.12 -0.99 -14.64
N THR A 48 -10.68 -1.94 -15.45
CA THR A 48 -11.22 -3.29 -15.44
C THR A 48 -10.55 -4.07 -14.30
N TRP A 49 -11.35 -4.55 -13.36
CA TRP A 49 -10.92 -5.30 -12.20
C TRP A 49 -11.33 -6.76 -12.33
N THR A 50 -10.39 -7.68 -12.15
CA THR A 50 -10.61 -9.14 -12.25
C THR A 50 -9.96 -9.85 -11.08
N LEU A 51 -10.75 -10.61 -10.32
CA LEU A 51 -10.21 -11.45 -9.25
C LEU A 51 -9.46 -12.64 -9.82
N GLY A 52 -8.43 -13.08 -9.10
CA GLY A 52 -7.68 -14.28 -9.39
C GLY A 52 -7.00 -14.82 -8.14
N SER A 53 -6.33 -15.94 -8.28
CA SER A 53 -5.55 -16.55 -7.20
C SER A 53 -4.28 -17.19 -7.72
N ASN A 54 -3.30 -17.30 -6.85
CA ASN A 54 -2.06 -18.05 -7.06
C ASN A 54 -1.74 -18.87 -5.79
N GLU A 55 -0.60 -19.51 -5.75
CA GLU A 55 -0.17 -20.32 -4.61
C GLU A 55 -0.04 -19.54 -3.28
N LYS A 56 0.08 -18.21 -3.34
CA LYS A 56 0.21 -17.32 -2.18
C LYS A 56 -1.14 -16.74 -1.71
N GLY A 57 -2.22 -16.92 -2.47
CA GLY A 57 -3.54 -16.41 -2.12
C GLY A 57 -4.23 -15.65 -3.25
N ASN A 58 -5.30 -14.93 -2.90
CA ASN A 58 -6.07 -14.14 -3.84
C ASN A 58 -5.34 -12.87 -4.26
N PHE A 59 -5.63 -12.41 -5.46
CA PHE A 59 -5.18 -11.11 -5.98
C PHE A 59 -6.28 -10.47 -6.82
N ILE A 60 -6.15 -9.17 -7.06
CA ILE A 60 -6.95 -8.47 -8.07
C ILE A 60 -6.05 -7.96 -9.18
N LYS A 61 -6.39 -8.28 -10.43
CA LYS A 61 -5.81 -7.72 -11.64
C LYS A 61 -6.52 -6.43 -12.00
N ALA A 62 -5.75 -5.40 -12.37
CA ALA A 62 -6.22 -4.10 -12.81
C ALA A 62 -5.72 -3.81 -14.23
N GLU A 63 -6.64 -3.46 -15.14
CA GLU A 63 -6.32 -3.10 -16.52
C GLU A 63 -6.95 -1.76 -16.85
N ALA A 64 -6.13 -0.79 -17.27
CA ALA A 64 -6.57 0.53 -17.67
C ALA A 64 -5.95 0.92 -19.03
N GLU A 65 -6.74 1.53 -19.91
CA GLU A 65 -6.28 2.07 -21.20
C GLU A 65 -7.03 3.37 -21.48
N GLY A 66 -6.33 4.49 -21.37
CA GLY A 66 -6.89 5.84 -21.48
C GLY A 66 -7.93 6.21 -20.41
N LYS A 67 -8.04 5.47 -19.34
CA LYS A 67 -9.05 5.57 -18.27
C LYS A 67 -8.45 5.25 -16.91
N GLY A 68 -9.23 5.43 -15.84
CA GLY A 68 -8.79 5.04 -14.51
C GLY A 68 -9.90 5.11 -13.46
N SER A 69 -9.82 4.24 -12.47
CA SER A 69 -10.61 4.29 -11.26
C SER A 69 -9.89 3.57 -10.13
N GLY A 70 -10.31 3.80 -8.89
CA GLY A 70 -9.81 3.09 -7.72
C GLY A 70 -10.88 2.25 -7.06
N LEU A 71 -10.46 1.28 -6.27
CA LEU A 71 -11.28 0.55 -5.32
C LEU A 71 -10.81 0.87 -3.91
N GLY A 72 -11.73 1.13 -2.98
CA GLY A 72 -11.35 1.49 -1.63
C GLY A 72 -12.38 1.13 -0.59
N LYS A 73 -11.94 1.17 0.65
CA LYS A 73 -12.82 1.05 1.81
C LYS A 73 -12.40 1.98 2.95
N GLU A 74 -13.38 2.38 3.73
CA GLU A 74 -13.15 3.02 5.01
C GLU A 74 -12.70 1.96 6.01
N VAL A 75 -11.59 2.23 6.67
CA VAL A 75 -11.02 1.37 7.71
C VAL A 75 -10.30 2.24 8.72
N LEU A 76 -10.52 1.97 9.99
CA LEU A 76 -9.78 2.62 11.08
C LEU A 76 -8.62 1.72 11.50
N ILE A 77 -7.40 2.18 11.27
CA ILE A 77 -6.17 1.49 11.66
C ILE A 77 -5.48 2.31 12.74
N ASP A 78 -5.23 1.70 13.89
CA ASP A 78 -4.46 2.27 15.01
C ASP A 78 -2.95 2.12 14.71
N LEU A 79 -2.33 3.24 14.35
CA LEU A 79 -0.90 3.29 14.01
C LEU A 79 0.02 3.25 15.25
N SER A 80 -0.54 3.29 16.47
CA SER A 80 0.24 3.03 17.68
C SER A 80 0.54 1.53 17.84
N LYS A 81 -0.29 0.67 17.26
CA LYS A 81 -0.18 -0.79 17.31
C LYS A 81 0.40 -1.36 16.02
N THR A 82 -0.08 -0.91 14.87
CA THR A 82 0.30 -1.44 13.56
C THR A 82 0.70 -0.30 12.61
N PRO A 83 1.88 0.34 12.80
CA PRO A 83 2.30 1.48 12.00
C PRO A 83 2.77 1.14 10.58
N PHE A 84 3.09 -0.14 10.31
CA PHE A 84 3.66 -0.54 9.03
C PHE A 84 2.60 -1.05 8.07
N ILE A 85 2.43 -0.39 6.93
CA ILE A 85 1.69 -0.96 5.80
C ILE A 85 2.60 -1.90 5.02
N ASN A 86 2.08 -3.08 4.66
CA ASN A 86 2.72 -4.05 3.79
C ASN A 86 1.87 -4.16 2.52
N ILE A 87 2.51 -4.05 1.36
CA ILE A 87 1.85 -4.06 0.05
C ILE A 87 2.54 -5.09 -0.83
N THR A 88 1.80 -6.11 -1.27
CA THR A 88 2.26 -7.05 -2.29
C THR A 88 1.60 -6.70 -3.61
N TRP A 89 2.40 -6.37 -4.61
CA TRP A 89 1.93 -5.92 -5.92
C TRP A 89 2.86 -6.37 -7.05
N LYS A 90 2.35 -6.26 -8.28
CA LYS A 90 3.10 -6.48 -9.51
C LYS A 90 2.63 -5.52 -10.60
N VAL A 91 3.55 -5.01 -11.40
CA VAL A 91 3.26 -4.28 -12.63
C VAL A 91 3.75 -5.11 -13.82
N GLU A 92 2.82 -5.59 -14.64
CA GLU A 92 3.10 -6.36 -15.85
C GLU A 92 3.30 -5.43 -17.06
N LYS A 93 2.47 -4.38 -17.16
CA LYS A 93 2.56 -3.36 -18.21
C LYS A 93 2.67 -1.99 -17.57
N ASP A 94 3.80 -1.35 -17.75
CA ASP A 94 4.18 -0.07 -17.16
C ASP A 94 3.80 1.15 -18.02
N LEU A 95 4.15 2.33 -17.52
CA LEU A 95 3.91 3.64 -18.13
C LEU A 95 5.23 4.36 -18.38
N SER A 96 6.22 3.68 -18.95
CA SER A 96 7.53 4.27 -19.25
C SER A 96 7.42 5.49 -20.16
N GLY A 97 8.25 6.52 -19.89
CA GLY A 97 8.37 7.73 -20.70
C GLY A 97 7.41 8.86 -20.30
N ILE A 98 6.56 8.69 -19.28
CA ILE A 98 5.73 9.78 -18.75
C ILE A 98 6.46 10.57 -17.64
N ILE A 99 6.04 11.81 -17.41
CA ILE A 99 6.56 12.66 -16.33
C ILE A 99 5.55 12.62 -15.19
N GLU A 100 5.70 11.66 -14.27
CA GLU A 100 4.72 11.32 -13.22
C GLU A 100 4.37 12.49 -12.28
N ASN A 101 5.28 13.44 -12.05
CA ASN A 101 5.04 14.64 -11.23
C ASN A 101 4.38 15.80 -11.98
N SER A 102 3.90 15.58 -13.20
CA SER A 102 3.19 16.55 -14.03
C SER A 102 1.72 16.18 -14.21
N LYS A 103 0.84 17.16 -14.46
CA LYS A 103 -0.58 16.88 -14.73
C LYS A 103 -0.84 15.98 -15.94
N LYS A 104 0.06 16.00 -16.94
CA LYS A 104 -0.07 15.19 -18.15
C LYS A 104 0.37 13.75 -17.95
N GLY A 105 1.25 13.51 -17.01
CA GLY A 105 1.80 12.20 -16.73
C GLY A 105 1.50 11.66 -15.33
N HIS A 106 0.53 12.24 -14.61
CA HIS A 106 0.17 11.79 -13.26
C HIS A 106 -0.72 10.53 -13.33
N ASP A 107 -0.17 9.50 -13.92
CA ASP A 107 -0.73 8.16 -14.03
C ASP A 107 0.21 7.15 -13.40
N TYR A 108 -0.35 6.12 -12.80
CA TYR A 108 0.44 5.04 -12.19
C TYR A 108 -0.19 3.68 -12.51
N ALA A 109 0.64 2.75 -12.93
CA ALA A 109 0.21 1.38 -13.15
C ALA A 109 -0.29 0.73 -11.85
N ALA A 110 0.35 1.04 -10.72
CA ALA A 110 -0.15 0.63 -9.42
C ALA A 110 0.11 1.71 -8.36
N ARG A 111 -0.91 1.99 -7.54
CA ARG A 111 -0.78 2.84 -6.35
C ARG A 111 -1.75 2.44 -5.25
N VAL A 112 -1.33 2.69 -4.01
CA VAL A 112 -2.10 2.47 -2.80
C VAL A 112 -2.21 3.78 -2.05
N PHE A 113 -3.42 4.26 -1.83
CA PHE A 113 -3.71 5.45 -1.03
C PHE A 113 -3.89 5.07 0.43
N VAL A 114 -3.21 5.78 1.31
CA VAL A 114 -3.47 5.78 2.74
C VAL A 114 -4.02 7.14 3.12
N ILE A 115 -5.22 7.16 3.68
CA ILE A 115 -6.02 8.39 3.85
C ILE A 115 -6.26 8.66 5.33
N LYS A 116 -5.88 9.87 5.78
CA LYS A 116 -6.24 10.44 7.08
C LYS A 116 -7.31 11.51 6.91
N LYS A 117 -8.47 11.32 7.57
CA LYS A 117 -9.47 12.38 7.73
C LYS A 117 -8.95 13.40 8.75
N THR A 118 -8.74 14.65 8.33
CA THR A 118 -8.23 15.73 9.18
C THR A 118 -9.26 16.82 9.46
N GLY A 119 -10.51 16.61 9.07
CA GLY A 119 -11.63 17.52 9.29
C GLY A 119 -12.94 16.96 8.80
N SER A 120 -14.00 17.78 8.83
CA SER A 120 -15.38 17.38 8.54
C SER A 120 -15.70 17.12 7.05
N THR A 121 -14.82 17.54 6.15
CA THR A 121 -15.04 17.39 4.71
C THR A 121 -13.93 16.57 4.05
N ALA A 122 -14.23 15.90 2.95
CA ALA A 122 -13.22 15.19 2.15
C ALA A 122 -12.08 16.11 1.66
N LEU A 123 -12.37 17.42 1.49
CA LEU A 123 -11.37 18.40 1.09
C LEU A 123 -10.30 18.66 2.16
N SER A 124 -10.54 18.32 3.42
CA SER A 124 -9.54 18.44 4.49
C SER A 124 -8.62 17.23 4.60
N ASN A 125 -8.94 16.10 3.98
CA ASN A 125 -8.16 14.88 4.09
C ASN A 125 -6.71 15.07 3.62
N ARG A 126 -5.81 14.29 4.23
CA ARG A 126 -4.42 14.11 3.78
C ARG A 126 -4.25 12.68 3.29
N ALA A 127 -3.47 12.50 2.24
CA ALA A 127 -3.19 11.19 1.70
C ALA A 127 -1.70 11.03 1.36
N ILE A 128 -1.18 9.83 1.60
CA ILE A 128 0.05 9.36 0.99
C ILE A 128 -0.35 8.35 -0.07
N ASN A 129 0.16 8.53 -1.28
CA ASN A 129 -0.01 7.60 -2.38
C ASN A 129 1.29 6.83 -2.53
N TYR A 130 1.36 5.63 -2.00
CA TYR A 130 2.46 4.74 -2.29
C TYR A 130 2.33 4.26 -3.73
N VAL A 131 3.38 4.46 -4.52
CA VAL A 131 3.33 4.20 -5.96
C VAL A 131 4.40 3.20 -6.41
N PHE A 132 4.02 2.37 -7.37
CA PHE A 132 4.94 1.60 -8.20
C PHE A 132 5.25 2.47 -9.42
N SER A 133 6.39 3.15 -9.41
CA SER A 133 6.76 4.11 -10.44
C SER A 133 7.30 3.41 -11.68
N SER A 134 6.97 3.93 -12.85
CA SER A 134 7.55 3.51 -14.12
C SER A 134 8.80 4.31 -14.51
N ASN A 135 9.05 5.47 -13.85
CA ASN A 135 10.05 6.42 -14.32
C ASN A 135 10.96 7.00 -13.22
N ASN A 136 10.68 6.70 -11.96
CA ASN A 136 11.41 7.29 -10.83
C ASN A 136 11.93 6.22 -9.87
N GLU A 137 13.01 6.55 -9.17
CA GLU A 137 13.69 5.69 -8.20
C GLU A 137 12.90 5.59 -6.88
N VAL A 138 13.06 4.49 -6.17
CA VAL A 138 12.53 4.28 -4.82
C VAL A 138 12.99 5.39 -3.87
N GLY A 139 12.08 5.86 -3.00
CA GLY A 139 12.33 6.93 -2.03
C GLY A 139 12.04 8.34 -2.55
N LYS A 140 11.89 8.54 -3.86
CA LYS A 140 11.45 9.83 -4.42
C LYS A 140 10.00 10.11 -4.04
N ASN A 141 9.69 11.38 -3.82
CA ASN A 141 8.34 11.82 -3.47
C ASN A 141 8.09 13.24 -3.97
N TRP A 142 6.83 13.57 -4.21
CA TRP A 142 6.38 14.90 -4.63
C TRP A 142 4.90 15.11 -4.32
N PRO A 143 4.46 16.36 -4.10
CA PRO A 143 3.04 16.64 -4.01
C PRO A 143 2.33 16.32 -5.32
N SER A 144 1.14 15.74 -5.25
CA SER A 144 0.30 15.55 -6.42
C SER A 144 0.11 16.88 -7.16
N PRO A 145 0.21 16.91 -8.49
CA PRO A 145 0.01 18.12 -9.30
C PRO A 145 -1.42 18.68 -9.23
N TYR A 146 -2.34 17.94 -8.61
CA TYR A 146 -3.73 18.37 -8.39
C TYR A 146 -3.98 18.92 -6.99
N THR A 147 -3.22 18.49 -5.98
CA THR A 147 -3.38 18.97 -4.61
C THR A 147 -2.16 18.66 -3.74
N LYS A 148 -1.71 19.66 -2.97
CA LYS A 148 -0.62 19.46 -1.98
C LYS A 148 -1.05 18.60 -0.78
N LYS A 149 -2.34 18.22 -0.68
CA LYS A 149 -2.87 17.36 0.39
C LYS A 149 -2.69 15.88 0.12
N SER A 150 -2.20 15.53 -1.06
CA SER A 150 -1.84 14.19 -1.48
C SER A 150 -0.39 14.20 -1.94
N ILE A 151 0.41 13.27 -1.45
CA ILE A 151 1.84 13.17 -1.79
C ILE A 151 2.08 11.78 -2.37
N ASP A 152 2.68 11.73 -3.56
CA ASP A 152 3.12 10.49 -4.18
C ASP A 152 4.48 10.11 -3.63
N TYR A 153 4.64 8.85 -3.22
CA TYR A 153 5.87 8.33 -2.64
C TYR A 153 6.22 6.97 -3.26
N VAL A 154 7.36 6.90 -3.92
CA VAL A 154 7.80 5.71 -4.67
C VAL A 154 8.30 4.63 -3.71
N LEU A 155 7.63 3.48 -3.69
CA LEU A 155 8.06 2.30 -2.93
C LEU A 155 8.60 1.17 -3.83
N SER A 156 8.26 1.17 -5.11
CA SER A 156 8.77 0.22 -6.10
C SER A 156 8.97 0.90 -7.44
N THR A 157 9.85 0.35 -8.28
CA THR A 157 10.06 0.84 -9.63
C THR A 157 10.09 -0.30 -10.65
N THR A 158 9.51 -0.07 -11.84
CA THR A 158 9.53 -1.06 -12.92
C THR A 158 10.90 -1.20 -13.56
N GLN A 159 11.82 -0.27 -13.33
CA GLN A 159 13.21 -0.39 -13.73
C GLN A 159 13.91 -1.59 -13.08
N GLU A 160 13.47 -1.96 -11.85
CA GLU A 160 14.03 -3.09 -11.10
C GLU A 160 13.11 -4.32 -11.11
N ASN A 161 11.79 -4.11 -11.13
CA ASN A 161 10.81 -5.14 -10.77
C ASN A 161 9.65 -5.28 -11.77
N LEU A 162 9.87 -4.97 -13.06
CA LEU A 162 8.83 -5.19 -14.07
C LEU A 162 8.45 -6.67 -14.13
N ASP A 163 7.13 -6.95 -14.19
CA ASP A 163 6.52 -8.29 -14.20
C ASP A 163 6.93 -9.20 -13.03
N THR A 164 7.34 -8.59 -11.92
CA THR A 164 7.78 -9.30 -10.72
C THR A 164 6.89 -8.96 -9.53
N TRP A 165 6.44 -9.98 -8.79
CA TRP A 165 5.77 -9.80 -7.51
C TRP A 165 6.77 -9.30 -6.46
N VAL A 166 6.48 -8.16 -5.87
CA VAL A 166 7.28 -7.61 -4.78
C VAL A 166 6.39 -7.27 -3.58
N THR A 167 6.93 -7.47 -2.40
CA THR A 167 6.32 -7.00 -1.15
C THR A 167 7.17 -5.88 -0.60
N VAL A 168 6.55 -4.73 -0.36
CA VAL A 168 7.19 -3.55 0.23
C VAL A 168 6.54 -3.23 1.56
N LYS A 169 7.29 -2.57 2.44
CA LYS A 169 6.84 -2.14 3.76
C LYS A 169 7.20 -0.67 3.97
N ALA A 170 6.26 0.11 4.54
CA ALA A 170 6.47 1.51 4.89
C ALA A 170 5.88 1.83 6.26
N ASN A 171 6.56 2.68 7.05
CA ASN A 171 6.03 3.18 8.32
C ASN A 171 5.12 4.39 8.05
N VAL A 172 3.83 4.16 8.03
CA VAL A 172 2.81 5.17 7.71
C VAL A 172 2.84 6.36 8.67
N LYS A 173 3.07 6.12 9.96
CA LYS A 173 3.14 7.19 10.98
C LYS A 173 4.32 8.11 10.73
N GLU A 174 5.50 7.54 10.47
CA GLU A 174 6.71 8.31 10.13
C GLU A 174 6.57 9.03 8.79
N ASP A 175 5.97 8.39 7.78
CA ASP A 175 5.77 8.98 6.47
C ASP A 175 4.81 10.18 6.53
N PHE A 176 3.73 10.13 7.31
CA PHE A 176 2.86 11.30 7.52
C PHE A 176 3.61 12.45 8.19
N MET A 177 4.46 12.17 9.19
CA MET A 177 5.31 13.20 9.79
C MET A 177 6.30 13.77 8.80
N LYS A 178 7.02 12.92 8.07
CA LYS A 178 8.04 13.32 7.08
C LYS A 178 7.46 14.13 5.92
N LEU A 179 6.32 13.69 5.37
CA LEU A 179 5.78 14.20 4.10
C LEU A 179 4.76 15.32 4.30
N HIS A 180 3.96 15.26 5.35
CA HIS A 180 2.91 16.24 5.65
C HIS A 180 3.18 17.12 6.86
N GLY A 181 4.19 16.80 7.69
CA GLY A 181 4.49 17.51 8.94
C GLY A 181 3.42 17.32 10.00
N ILE A 182 2.65 16.23 9.97
CA ILE A 182 1.59 15.95 10.93
C ILE A 182 1.82 14.61 11.63
N ASN A 183 1.59 14.61 12.95
CA ASN A 183 1.52 13.37 13.71
C ASN A 183 0.12 12.76 13.56
N VAL A 184 0.04 11.49 13.20
CA VAL A 184 -1.20 10.75 13.06
C VAL A 184 -1.17 9.50 13.92
N GLU A 185 -2.25 9.27 14.68
CA GLU A 185 -2.39 8.08 15.53
C GLU A 185 -3.23 6.99 14.85
N ASP A 186 -3.94 7.36 13.79
CA ASP A 186 -4.77 6.44 13.00
C ASP A 186 -4.85 6.87 11.53
N ILE A 187 -5.30 5.95 10.67
CA ILE A 187 -5.75 6.25 9.31
C ILE A 187 -7.23 5.88 9.16
N SER A 188 -7.89 6.47 8.17
CA SER A 188 -9.35 6.41 8.02
C SER A 188 -9.82 5.68 6.77
N GLY A 189 -8.91 5.31 5.90
CA GLY A 189 -9.23 4.57 4.68
C GLY A 189 -8.01 4.20 3.87
N VAL A 190 -8.18 3.15 3.08
CA VAL A 190 -7.17 2.67 2.12
C VAL A 190 -7.86 2.41 0.78
N ALA A 191 -7.19 2.76 -0.32
CA ALA A 191 -7.66 2.49 -1.67
C ALA A 191 -6.51 2.05 -2.57
N ILE A 192 -6.82 1.25 -3.58
CA ILE A 192 -5.93 0.92 -4.69
C ILE A 192 -6.40 1.64 -5.95
N MET A 193 -5.50 1.97 -6.86
CA MET A 193 -5.85 2.58 -8.13
C MET A 193 -4.84 2.25 -9.22
N THR A 194 -5.36 2.04 -10.42
CA THR A 194 -4.60 1.94 -11.66
C THR A 194 -5.23 2.89 -12.66
N ASP A 195 -4.47 3.81 -13.20
CA ASP A 195 -4.97 4.84 -14.11
C ASP A 195 -4.00 5.21 -15.21
N THR A 196 -4.56 5.60 -16.35
CA THR A 196 -3.86 5.98 -17.57
C THR A 196 -4.60 7.11 -18.30
N ASP A 197 -5.48 7.81 -17.59
CA ASP A 197 -6.38 8.78 -18.23
C ASP A 197 -5.67 10.07 -18.66
N ASN A 198 -4.50 10.38 -18.14
CA ASN A 198 -3.68 11.50 -18.58
C ASN A 198 -2.78 11.12 -19.75
N SER A 199 -2.01 10.03 -19.64
CA SER A 199 -1.06 9.55 -20.65
C SER A 199 -1.71 8.91 -21.87
N LYS A 200 -2.91 8.32 -21.72
CA LYS A 200 -3.61 7.49 -22.73
C LYS A 200 -2.92 6.15 -23.01
N LEU A 201 -1.94 5.78 -22.24
CA LEU A 201 -1.25 4.51 -22.35
C LEU A 201 -2.11 3.37 -21.79
N LYS A 202 -1.57 2.16 -21.84
CA LYS A 202 -2.15 0.97 -21.23
C LYS A 202 -1.28 0.51 -20.06
N ALA A 203 -1.92 0.25 -18.91
CA ALA A 203 -1.28 -0.34 -17.75
C ALA A 203 -1.96 -1.65 -17.36
N ILE A 204 -1.17 -2.60 -16.86
CA ILE A 204 -1.63 -3.85 -16.27
C ILE A 204 -0.87 -4.05 -14.96
N SER A 205 -1.62 -4.20 -13.88
CA SER A 205 -1.05 -4.43 -12.55
C SER A 205 -1.88 -5.41 -11.74
N TYR A 206 -1.30 -5.84 -10.62
CA TYR A 206 -1.89 -6.80 -9.71
C TYR A 206 -1.64 -6.35 -8.28
N TYR A 207 -2.63 -6.51 -7.42
CA TYR A 207 -2.53 -6.29 -5.98
C TYR A 207 -2.89 -7.58 -5.26
N GLN A 208 -2.09 -7.93 -4.28
CA GLN A 208 -2.29 -9.07 -3.40
C GLN A 208 -2.24 -8.54 -1.96
N ASP A 209 -1.94 -9.28 -0.98
CA ASP A 209 -1.86 -8.91 0.44
C ASP A 209 -1.57 -7.42 0.73
N ILE A 210 -2.60 -6.70 1.21
CA ILE A 210 -2.43 -5.35 1.76
C ILE A 210 -2.89 -5.39 3.21
N TYR A 211 -1.95 -5.20 4.13
CA TYR A 211 -2.21 -5.29 5.57
C TYR A 211 -1.30 -4.36 6.38
N PHE A 212 -1.70 -4.09 7.60
CA PHE A 212 -0.88 -3.39 8.58
C PHE A 212 -0.30 -4.36 9.60
N SER A 213 0.91 -4.08 10.11
CA SER A 213 1.63 -4.88 11.08
C SER A 213 2.35 -4.03 12.12
N ALA A 214 2.67 -4.64 13.28
CA ALA A 214 3.43 -4.00 14.35
C ALA A 214 4.93 -3.83 13.98
N GLU A 215 5.46 -4.72 13.14
CA GLU A 215 6.85 -4.78 12.69
C GLU A 215 6.97 -5.16 11.22
#